data_4ad5fe7ab7d6bda14a7711df4d8c7cf4
#
_entry.id   4ad5fe7ab7d6bda14a7711df4d8c7cf4
#
_cell.length_a   1.000
_cell.length_b   1.000
_cell.length_c   1.000
_cell.angle_alpha   90.00
_cell.angle_beta   90.00
_cell.angle_gamma   90.00
#
_symmetry.space_group_name_H-M   'P 1'
#
loop_
_entity.id
_entity.type
_entity.pdbx_description
1 polymer ?
#
loop_
_entity_poly.entity_id
_entity_poly.type
_entity_poly.pdbx_seq_one_letter_code
_entity_poly.pdbx_strand_id
1 'polypeptide(L)'
;MDEVFRALADPSRRRLLDSLNARNGQSLRELCAGLDMARQSVSKHLAVLEAAHLVTTIRRGREKLHYLDAAPINAIAERWIGRYDRQRAQALHDLRTTLEQSAMNAFVYTTYIRTTPERLWQALTDPAFTRRYWGVSFDTDWTPGSPMTWDENGRRTAHPEQVVLESEPGRRLSYTWHTFTPEWAEAAGVSPETLARLTAEGRTKVTFDLEPHGDTVRLTVVHDGFDPGSTLRDMVSEGWPALLSSMKTLLETGETLPA
;
A
#
# COMPACT_ATOMS: atom_id res chain seq x y z
N MET A 1 -27.72 24.05 -18.32
CA MET A 1 -26.52 23.93 -17.44
C MET A 1 -25.71 25.22 -17.42
N ASP A 2 -25.47 25.88 -18.53
CA ASP A 2 -24.77 27.17 -18.58
C ASP A 2 -25.41 28.29 -17.76
N GLU A 3 -26.76 28.29 -17.65
CA GLU A 3 -27.50 29.22 -16.82
C GLU A 3 -27.20 29.05 -15.33
N VAL A 4 -27.00 27.81 -14.86
CA VAL A 4 -26.62 27.52 -13.48
C VAL A 4 -25.22 28.10 -13.19
N PHE A 5 -24.24 27.89 -14.08
CA PHE A 5 -22.89 28.46 -13.90
C PHE A 5 -22.93 30.00 -13.90
N ARG A 6 -23.70 30.62 -14.82
CA ARG A 6 -23.90 32.08 -14.84
C ARG A 6 -24.52 32.57 -13.56
N ALA A 7 -25.53 31.84 -13.05
CA ALA A 7 -26.17 32.18 -11.79
C ALA A 7 -25.19 32.07 -10.61
N LEU A 8 -24.38 31.07 -10.54
CA LEU A 8 -23.40 30.85 -9.48
C LEU A 8 -22.13 31.74 -9.56
N ALA A 9 -21.87 32.38 -10.71
CA ALA A 9 -20.68 33.24 -10.88
C ALA A 9 -20.71 34.53 -10.04
N ASP A 10 -21.90 35.02 -9.65
CA ASP A 10 -22.07 36.26 -8.90
C ASP A 10 -22.01 36.02 -7.38
N PRO A 11 -21.17 36.76 -6.63
CA PRO A 11 -21.02 36.57 -5.18
C PRO A 11 -22.30 36.88 -4.39
N SER A 12 -23.10 37.85 -4.81
CA SER A 12 -24.33 38.19 -4.13
C SER A 12 -25.39 37.09 -4.27
N ARG A 13 -25.45 36.44 -5.43
CA ARG A 13 -26.34 35.28 -5.64
C ARG A 13 -25.91 34.08 -4.80
N ARG A 14 -24.59 33.83 -4.65
CA ARG A 14 -24.12 32.77 -3.75
C ARG A 14 -24.50 33.05 -2.29
N ARG A 15 -24.39 34.29 -1.81
CA ARG A 15 -24.82 34.66 -0.45
C ARG A 15 -26.33 34.46 -0.24
N LEU A 16 -27.16 34.70 -1.27
CA LEU A 16 -28.58 34.41 -1.21
C LEU A 16 -28.86 32.91 -1.10
N LEU A 17 -28.14 32.08 -1.87
CA LEU A 17 -28.25 30.64 -1.76
C LEU A 17 -27.74 30.12 -0.41
N ASP A 18 -26.67 30.68 0.14
CA ASP A 18 -26.15 30.35 1.47
C ASP A 18 -27.17 30.67 2.56
N SER A 19 -27.82 31.85 2.46
CA SER A 19 -28.89 32.23 3.37
C SER A 19 -30.09 31.28 3.30
N LEU A 20 -30.51 30.88 2.09
CA LEU A 20 -31.58 29.91 1.90
C LEU A 20 -31.18 28.50 2.36
N ASN A 21 -29.94 28.12 2.18
CA ASN A 21 -29.41 26.84 2.68
C ASN A 21 -29.44 26.78 4.21
N ALA A 22 -29.07 27.87 4.87
CA ALA A 22 -29.13 27.97 6.33
C ALA A 22 -30.59 27.94 6.85
N ARG A 23 -31.52 28.58 6.15
CA ARG A 23 -32.95 28.62 6.50
C ARG A 23 -33.79 28.76 5.24
N ASN A 24 -34.47 27.72 4.82
CA ASN A 24 -35.41 27.75 3.69
C ASN A 24 -36.73 28.46 4.03
N GLY A 25 -37.43 28.89 3.01
CA GLY A 25 -38.76 29.51 3.17
C GLY A 25 -38.71 30.95 3.63
N GLN A 26 -37.74 31.73 3.16
CA GLN A 26 -37.60 33.15 3.49
C GLN A 26 -38.34 34.04 2.51
N SER A 27 -38.96 35.08 3.05
CA SER A 27 -39.56 36.17 2.26
C SER A 27 -38.47 37.11 1.72
N LEU A 28 -38.81 37.90 0.67
CA LEU A 28 -37.88 38.93 0.15
C LEU A 28 -37.41 39.89 1.25
N ARG A 29 -38.30 40.22 2.21
CA ARG A 29 -37.97 41.11 3.33
C ARG A 29 -36.91 40.53 4.24
N GLU A 30 -37.02 39.24 4.57
CA GLU A 30 -36.03 38.54 5.42
C GLU A 30 -34.67 38.39 4.72
N LEU A 31 -34.67 38.06 3.42
CA LEU A 31 -33.44 37.99 2.64
C LEU A 31 -32.70 39.33 2.50
N CYS A 32 -33.47 40.43 2.39
CA CYS A 32 -32.88 41.79 2.40
C CYS A 32 -32.26 42.15 3.76
N ALA A 33 -32.92 41.76 4.86
CA ALA A 33 -32.43 42.09 6.21
C ALA A 33 -31.12 41.35 6.55
N GLY A 34 -30.89 40.18 5.96
CA GLY A 34 -29.66 39.36 6.18
C GLY A 34 -28.48 39.73 5.29
N LEU A 35 -28.64 40.57 4.29
CA LEU A 35 -27.65 40.78 3.22
C LEU A 35 -27.44 42.27 2.95
N ASP A 36 -27.15 43.12 3.66
CA ASP A 36 -26.85 44.56 3.43
C ASP A 36 -26.98 45.00 1.93
N MET A 37 -28.13 44.74 1.32
CA MET A 37 -28.42 44.94 -0.11
C MET A 37 -29.74 45.60 -0.33
N ALA A 38 -29.79 46.51 -1.33
CA ALA A 38 -31.04 47.15 -1.74
C ALA A 38 -32.08 46.12 -2.23
N ARG A 39 -33.34 46.27 -1.81
CA ARG A 39 -34.47 45.38 -2.15
C ARG A 39 -34.60 45.07 -3.64
N GLN A 40 -34.36 46.07 -4.50
CA GLN A 40 -34.41 45.91 -5.95
C GLN A 40 -33.31 44.99 -6.48
N SER A 41 -32.09 45.08 -5.89
CA SER A 41 -30.95 44.23 -6.24
C SER A 41 -31.22 42.77 -5.84
N VAL A 42 -31.69 42.54 -4.60
CA VAL A 42 -32.06 41.21 -4.12
C VAL A 42 -33.16 40.58 -5.03
N SER A 43 -34.16 41.36 -5.40
CA SER A 43 -35.22 40.90 -6.31
C SER A 43 -34.69 40.50 -7.68
N LYS A 44 -33.76 41.27 -8.26
CA LYS A 44 -33.10 40.92 -9.55
C LYS A 44 -32.25 39.63 -9.44
N HIS A 45 -31.50 39.51 -8.38
CA HIS A 45 -30.69 38.29 -8.15
C HIS A 45 -31.55 37.05 -7.96
N LEU A 46 -32.65 37.16 -7.20
CA LEU A 46 -33.61 36.07 -7.04
C LEU A 46 -34.28 35.66 -8.36
N ALA A 47 -34.62 36.63 -9.23
CA ALA A 47 -35.18 36.32 -10.55
C ALA A 47 -34.19 35.51 -11.43
N VAL A 48 -32.87 35.81 -11.36
CA VAL A 48 -31.83 35.03 -12.07
C VAL A 48 -31.70 33.64 -11.47
N LEU A 49 -31.75 33.48 -10.14
CA LEU A 49 -31.69 32.19 -9.46
C LEU A 49 -32.97 31.35 -9.75
N GLU A 50 -34.13 31.96 -9.80
CA GLU A 50 -35.39 31.29 -10.20
C GLU A 50 -35.33 30.81 -11.66
N ALA A 51 -34.83 31.63 -12.59
CA ALA A 51 -34.64 31.25 -13.98
C ALA A 51 -33.63 30.09 -14.18
N ALA A 52 -32.65 30.01 -13.32
CA ALA A 52 -31.68 28.91 -13.30
C ALA A 52 -32.13 27.68 -12.50
N HIS A 53 -33.37 27.66 -12.02
CA HIS A 53 -33.95 26.61 -11.16
C HIS A 53 -33.17 26.35 -9.87
N LEU A 54 -32.41 27.34 -9.38
CA LEU A 54 -31.67 27.25 -8.11
C LEU A 54 -32.52 27.72 -6.91
N VAL A 55 -33.62 28.40 -7.19
CA VAL A 55 -34.61 28.85 -6.21
C VAL A 55 -36.00 28.55 -6.73
N THR A 56 -36.81 27.94 -5.88
CA THR A 56 -38.27 27.78 -6.10
C THR A 56 -39.03 28.68 -5.18
N THR A 57 -40.28 28.98 -5.50
CA THR A 57 -41.11 29.89 -4.70
C THR A 57 -42.51 29.36 -4.42
N ILE A 58 -42.96 29.58 -3.20
CA ILE A 58 -44.32 29.21 -2.77
C ILE A 58 -45.01 30.45 -2.22
N ARG A 59 -46.29 30.69 -2.60
CA ARG A 59 -47.12 31.75 -2.00
C ARG A 59 -47.80 31.23 -0.74
N ARG A 60 -47.61 31.95 0.37
CA ARG A 60 -48.32 31.72 1.62
C ARG A 60 -49.03 32.99 2.01
N GLY A 61 -50.35 33.04 1.73
CA GLY A 61 -51.12 34.25 1.89
C GLY A 61 -50.65 35.37 0.96
N ARG A 62 -50.27 36.52 1.52
CA ARG A 62 -49.73 37.68 0.78
C ARG A 62 -48.21 37.63 0.55
N GLU A 63 -47.52 36.65 1.13
CA GLU A 63 -46.06 36.54 1.04
C GLU A 63 -45.64 35.52 0.00
N LYS A 64 -44.56 35.84 -0.74
CA LYS A 64 -43.81 34.92 -1.62
C LYS A 64 -42.60 34.47 -0.86
N LEU A 65 -42.53 33.18 -0.55
CA LEU A 65 -41.42 32.54 0.15
C LEU A 65 -40.50 31.86 -0.86
N HIS A 66 -39.19 31.96 -0.63
CA HIS A 66 -38.13 31.41 -1.51
C HIS A 66 -37.49 30.21 -0.85
N TYR A 67 -37.22 29.17 -1.63
CA TYR A 67 -36.60 27.91 -1.20
C TYR A 67 -35.44 27.57 -2.10
N LEU A 68 -34.35 27.11 -1.54
CA LEU A 68 -33.22 26.57 -2.30
C LEU A 68 -33.67 25.29 -3.01
N ASP A 69 -33.37 25.21 -4.31
CA ASP A 69 -33.42 23.97 -5.05
C ASP A 69 -31.97 23.56 -5.39
N ALA A 70 -31.45 22.53 -4.70
CA ALA A 70 -30.11 22.05 -4.88
C ALA A 70 -29.98 21.02 -6.02
N ALA A 71 -31.08 20.60 -6.67
CA ALA A 71 -31.02 19.56 -7.71
C ALA A 71 -30.10 19.92 -8.89
N PRO A 72 -30.08 21.19 -9.42
CA PRO A 72 -29.15 21.54 -10.49
C PRO A 72 -27.67 21.49 -10.06
N ILE A 73 -27.36 21.80 -8.79
CA ILE A 73 -25.99 21.73 -8.25
C ILE A 73 -25.55 20.26 -8.09
N ASN A 74 -26.45 19.43 -7.58
CA ASN A 74 -26.19 17.98 -7.44
C ASN A 74 -25.96 17.32 -8.81
N ALA A 75 -26.71 17.70 -9.84
CA ALA A 75 -26.52 17.20 -11.20
C ALA A 75 -25.12 17.57 -11.77
N ILE A 76 -24.59 18.75 -11.40
CA ILE A 76 -23.22 19.16 -11.74
C ILE A 76 -22.20 18.31 -10.97
N ALA A 77 -22.41 18.13 -9.67
CA ALA A 77 -21.55 17.32 -8.81
C ALA A 77 -21.51 15.85 -9.29
N GLU A 78 -22.66 15.24 -9.59
CA GLU A 78 -22.73 13.88 -10.12
C GLU A 78 -22.02 13.72 -11.47
N ARG A 79 -22.08 14.74 -12.34
CA ARG A 79 -21.44 14.67 -13.66
C ARG A 79 -19.93 14.65 -13.59
N TRP A 80 -19.31 15.37 -12.66
CA TRP A 80 -17.86 15.56 -12.61
C TRP A 80 -17.20 14.96 -11.37
N ILE A 81 -17.80 15.15 -10.20
CA ILE A 81 -17.26 14.64 -8.92
C ILE A 81 -17.54 13.15 -8.78
N GLY A 82 -18.76 12.70 -9.08
CA GLY A 82 -19.12 11.28 -8.99
C GLY A 82 -18.32 10.35 -9.91
N ARG A 83 -17.77 10.88 -11.03
CA ARG A 83 -16.83 10.13 -11.87
C ARG A 83 -15.45 10.03 -11.20
N TYR A 84 -14.98 11.10 -10.57
CA TYR A 84 -13.72 11.16 -9.85
C TYR A 84 -13.73 10.24 -8.60
N ASP A 85 -14.80 10.29 -7.83
CA ASP A 85 -14.93 9.44 -6.63
C ASP A 85 -15.05 7.96 -6.98
N ARG A 86 -15.72 7.61 -8.07
CA ARG A 86 -15.77 6.21 -8.55
C ARG A 86 -14.41 5.71 -9.00
N GLN A 87 -13.62 6.50 -9.73
CA GLN A 87 -12.26 6.13 -10.13
C GLN A 87 -11.34 5.98 -8.91
N ARG A 88 -11.48 6.84 -7.93
CA ARG A 88 -10.70 6.79 -6.68
C ARG A 88 -11.09 5.59 -5.82
N ALA A 89 -12.38 5.29 -5.70
CA ALA A 89 -12.87 4.11 -5.02
C ALA A 89 -12.42 2.81 -5.72
N GLN A 90 -12.44 2.78 -7.06
CA GLN A 90 -11.93 1.65 -7.84
C GLN A 90 -10.43 1.47 -7.66
N ALA A 91 -9.62 2.54 -7.73
CA ALA A 91 -8.18 2.47 -7.51
C ALA A 91 -7.82 1.97 -6.08
N LEU A 92 -8.59 2.39 -5.06
CA LEU A 92 -8.43 1.89 -3.70
C LEU A 92 -8.83 0.41 -3.56
N HIS A 93 -9.89 0.00 -4.26
CA HIS A 93 -10.30 -1.40 -4.29
C HIS A 93 -9.26 -2.27 -4.99
N ASP A 94 -8.74 -1.84 -6.13
CA ASP A 94 -7.70 -2.56 -6.89
C ASP A 94 -6.41 -2.67 -6.09
N LEU A 95 -5.99 -1.58 -5.43
CA LEU A 95 -4.83 -1.57 -4.53
C LEU A 95 -5.01 -2.55 -3.36
N ARG A 96 -6.18 -2.52 -2.72
CA ARG A 96 -6.51 -3.45 -1.64
C ARG A 96 -6.47 -4.91 -2.12
N THR A 97 -7.08 -5.20 -3.26
CA THR A 97 -7.10 -6.54 -3.85
C THR A 97 -5.68 -7.02 -4.18
N THR A 98 -4.84 -6.13 -4.74
CA THR A 98 -3.43 -6.43 -5.03
C THR A 98 -2.64 -6.72 -3.75
N LEU A 99 -2.83 -5.92 -2.69
CA LEU A 99 -2.17 -6.13 -1.39
C LEU A 99 -2.63 -7.42 -0.72
N GLU A 100 -3.93 -7.72 -0.75
CA GLU A 100 -4.49 -8.97 -0.21
C GLU A 100 -3.96 -10.19 -0.97
N GLN A 101 -3.88 -10.14 -2.30
CA GLN A 101 -3.30 -11.21 -3.12
C GLN A 101 -1.81 -11.40 -2.87
N SER A 102 -1.04 -10.31 -2.73
CA SER A 102 0.38 -10.38 -2.38
C SER A 102 0.59 -10.99 -1.00
N ALA A 103 -0.23 -10.64 -0.01
CA ALA A 103 -0.18 -11.23 1.33
C ALA A 103 -0.59 -12.72 1.33
N MET A 104 -1.55 -13.12 0.50
CA MET A 104 -1.96 -14.52 0.35
C MET A 104 -0.91 -15.39 -0.35
N ASN A 105 -0.06 -14.81 -1.19
CA ASN A 105 1.01 -15.52 -1.88
C ASN A 105 2.32 -15.57 -1.10
N ALA A 106 2.47 -14.79 -0.04
CA ALA A 106 3.68 -14.81 0.78
C ALA A 106 3.88 -16.15 1.48
N PHE A 107 5.13 -16.60 1.58
CA PHE A 107 5.53 -17.64 2.52
C PHE A 107 5.83 -17.00 3.87
N VAL A 108 5.22 -17.50 4.94
CA VAL A 108 5.45 -17.00 6.31
C VAL A 108 5.79 -18.17 7.21
N TYR A 109 6.89 -18.07 7.93
CA TYR A 109 7.32 -19.06 8.90
C TYR A 109 7.76 -18.37 10.19
N THR A 110 7.27 -18.86 11.33
CA THR A 110 7.62 -18.34 12.65
C THR A 110 8.20 -19.45 13.52
N THR A 111 9.32 -19.16 14.18
CA THR A 111 9.95 -20.07 15.14
C THR A 111 10.50 -19.30 16.35
N TYR A 112 10.70 -20.00 17.47
CA TYR A 112 11.32 -19.46 18.68
C TYR A 112 12.67 -20.11 18.86
N ILE A 113 13.72 -19.31 19.09
CA ILE A 113 15.11 -19.76 19.20
C ILE A 113 15.65 -19.28 20.54
N ARG A 114 16.22 -20.18 21.33
CA ARG A 114 16.90 -19.83 22.58
C ARG A 114 18.24 -19.18 22.27
N THR A 115 18.21 -17.85 22.15
CA THR A 115 19.36 -17.01 21.77
C THR A 115 19.06 -15.55 22.13
N THR A 116 20.02 -14.65 21.87
CA THR A 116 19.79 -13.20 21.94
C THR A 116 19.56 -12.61 20.56
N PRO A 117 18.90 -11.44 20.43
CA PRO A 117 18.73 -10.76 19.14
C PRO A 117 20.04 -10.49 18.42
N GLU A 118 21.10 -10.12 19.14
CA GLU A 118 22.42 -9.84 18.59
C GLU A 118 23.06 -11.11 17.99
N ARG A 119 22.93 -12.24 18.68
CA ARG A 119 23.49 -13.52 18.22
C ARG A 119 22.69 -14.06 17.03
N LEU A 120 21.37 -13.87 17.01
CA LEU A 120 20.54 -14.23 15.87
C LEU A 120 20.86 -13.33 14.66
N TRP A 121 21.09 -12.03 14.89
CA TRP A 121 21.56 -11.12 13.84
C TRP A 121 22.86 -11.58 13.22
N GLN A 122 23.84 -11.93 14.05
CA GLN A 122 25.11 -12.50 13.57
C GLN A 122 24.89 -13.77 12.75
N ALA A 123 23.99 -14.64 13.20
CA ALA A 123 23.67 -15.86 12.44
C ALA A 123 23.09 -15.59 11.06
N LEU A 124 22.40 -14.45 10.86
CA LEU A 124 21.84 -14.06 9.57
C LEU A 124 22.83 -13.32 8.66
N THR A 125 23.86 -12.67 9.25
CA THR A 125 24.70 -11.71 8.52
C THR A 125 26.19 -12.10 8.45
N ASP A 126 26.68 -12.89 9.41
CA ASP A 126 28.10 -13.28 9.49
C ASP A 126 28.36 -14.58 8.70
N PRO A 127 29.31 -14.57 7.74
CA PRO A 127 29.72 -15.76 7.00
C PRO A 127 30.15 -16.94 7.87
N ALA A 128 30.68 -16.69 9.09
CA ALA A 128 31.05 -17.75 10.03
C ALA A 128 29.83 -18.59 10.47
N PHE A 129 28.64 -18.05 10.42
CA PHE A 129 27.38 -18.77 10.70
C PHE A 129 26.71 -19.24 9.43
N THR A 130 26.48 -18.33 8.44
CA THR A 130 25.66 -18.63 7.27
C THR A 130 26.23 -19.77 6.43
N ARG A 131 27.56 -19.90 6.33
CA ARG A 131 28.21 -21.03 5.65
C ARG A 131 27.97 -22.36 6.34
N ARG A 132 27.79 -22.38 7.66
CA ARG A 132 27.63 -23.63 8.43
C ARG A 132 26.26 -24.25 8.27
N TYR A 133 25.19 -23.45 8.29
CA TYR A 133 23.83 -23.97 8.23
C TYR A 133 23.18 -23.83 6.86
N TRP A 134 23.72 -22.95 5.99
CA TRP A 134 23.15 -22.67 4.68
C TRP A 134 24.10 -23.00 3.52
N GLY A 135 25.41 -22.96 3.74
CA GLY A 135 26.36 -23.07 2.66
C GLY A 135 26.58 -21.77 1.87
N VAL A 136 25.99 -20.66 2.31
CA VAL A 136 25.99 -19.36 1.64
C VAL A 136 26.75 -18.33 2.46
N SER A 137 27.41 -17.40 1.80
CA SER A 137 27.86 -16.15 2.39
C SER A 137 27.50 -14.96 1.52
N PHE A 138 27.39 -13.80 2.14
CA PHE A 138 26.98 -12.57 1.50
C PHE A 138 28.11 -11.56 1.52
N ASP A 139 28.47 -11.04 0.35
CA ASP A 139 29.43 -9.93 0.22
C ASP A 139 28.63 -8.63 0.07
N THR A 140 28.46 -7.94 1.19
CA THR A 140 27.71 -6.68 1.33
C THR A 140 28.07 -6.03 2.67
N ASP A 141 27.84 -4.72 2.82
CA ASP A 141 28.02 -3.98 4.08
C ASP A 141 26.74 -3.91 4.94
N TRP A 142 25.70 -4.58 4.52
CA TRP A 142 24.38 -4.57 5.15
C TRP A 142 23.73 -3.18 5.28
N THR A 143 24.13 -2.20 4.49
CA THR A 143 23.49 -0.89 4.45
C THR A 143 22.29 -0.92 3.46
N PRO A 144 21.13 -0.36 3.80
CA PRO A 144 20.01 -0.29 2.86
C PRO A 144 20.42 0.37 1.53
N GLY A 145 20.11 -0.31 0.43
CA GLY A 145 20.49 0.07 -0.93
C GLY A 145 21.85 -0.50 -1.40
N SER A 146 22.63 -1.08 -0.51
CA SER A 146 23.92 -1.71 -0.92
C SER A 146 23.69 -2.95 -1.78
N PRO A 147 24.52 -3.14 -2.82
CA PRO A 147 24.51 -4.37 -3.60
C PRO A 147 24.92 -5.56 -2.74
N MET A 148 24.38 -6.72 -3.07
CA MET A 148 24.63 -7.95 -2.34
C MET A 148 25.04 -9.06 -3.31
N THR A 149 26.26 -9.56 -3.17
CA THR A 149 26.71 -10.75 -3.91
C THR A 149 26.55 -11.98 -3.04
N TRP A 150 25.90 -13.01 -3.56
CA TRP A 150 25.80 -14.30 -2.92
C TRP A 150 26.99 -15.17 -3.34
N ASP A 151 27.59 -15.84 -2.38
CA ASP A 151 28.66 -16.81 -2.60
C ASP A 151 28.23 -18.17 -2.03
N GLU A 152 27.92 -19.10 -2.90
CA GLU A 152 27.56 -20.48 -2.58
C GLU A 152 28.73 -21.42 -2.93
N ASN A 153 29.54 -21.74 -1.94
CA ASN A 153 30.68 -22.61 -2.13
C ASN A 153 31.62 -22.14 -3.26
N GLY A 154 31.91 -20.85 -3.34
CA GLY A 154 32.79 -20.24 -4.33
C GLY A 154 32.09 -19.82 -5.64
N ARG A 155 30.78 -20.09 -5.80
CA ARG A 155 30.00 -19.56 -6.91
C ARG A 155 29.39 -18.23 -6.50
N ARG A 156 29.82 -17.19 -7.19
CA ARG A 156 29.38 -15.82 -6.90
C ARG A 156 28.25 -15.41 -7.85
N THR A 157 27.12 -15.01 -7.29
CA THR A 157 25.96 -14.50 -8.04
C THR A 157 25.69 -13.05 -7.64
N ALA A 158 25.73 -12.15 -8.60
CA ALA A 158 25.46 -10.73 -8.41
C ALA A 158 24.50 -10.21 -9.48
N HIS A 159 23.69 -9.24 -9.11
CA HIS A 159 22.78 -8.53 -10.03
C HIS A 159 22.51 -7.12 -9.48
N PRO A 160 22.33 -6.08 -10.32
CA PRO A 160 22.05 -4.73 -9.85
C PRO A 160 20.83 -4.60 -8.92
N GLU A 161 19.83 -5.47 -9.08
CA GLU A 161 18.66 -5.54 -8.22
C GLU A 161 18.80 -6.44 -7.00
N GLN A 162 19.97 -7.05 -6.81
CA GLN A 162 20.29 -7.90 -5.66
C GLN A 162 20.85 -6.99 -4.57
N VAL A 163 19.95 -6.47 -3.71
CA VAL A 163 20.27 -5.41 -2.77
C VAL A 163 19.66 -5.64 -1.39
N VAL A 164 20.31 -5.05 -0.38
CA VAL A 164 19.76 -4.91 0.97
C VAL A 164 18.61 -3.88 0.93
N LEU A 165 17.45 -4.23 1.48
CA LEU A 165 16.27 -3.36 1.51
C LEU A 165 16.12 -2.65 2.86
N GLU A 166 16.22 -3.43 3.94
CA GLU A 166 16.12 -2.93 5.32
C GLU A 166 17.19 -3.61 6.19
N SER A 167 17.75 -2.85 7.13
CA SER A 167 18.78 -3.34 8.04
C SER A 167 18.71 -2.58 9.36
N GLU A 168 18.04 -3.19 10.34
CA GLU A 168 17.95 -2.73 11.73
C GLU A 168 18.56 -3.83 12.63
N PRO A 169 19.85 -3.70 13.05
CA PRO A 169 20.54 -4.73 13.78
C PRO A 169 19.77 -5.26 15.01
N GLY A 170 19.64 -6.57 15.09
CA GLY A 170 18.91 -7.26 16.16
C GLY A 170 17.38 -7.16 16.07
N ARG A 171 16.83 -6.52 15.05
CA ARG A 171 15.39 -6.31 14.93
C ARG A 171 14.82 -6.72 13.58
N ARG A 172 15.35 -6.21 12.48
CA ARG A 172 14.80 -6.45 11.14
C ARG A 172 15.85 -6.45 10.07
N LEU A 173 15.81 -7.45 9.19
CA LEU A 173 16.64 -7.55 8.01
C LEU A 173 15.78 -7.89 6.80
N SER A 174 15.96 -7.19 5.69
CA SER A 174 15.26 -7.50 4.43
C SER A 174 16.19 -7.31 3.24
N TYR A 175 16.12 -8.22 2.28
CA TYR A 175 16.87 -8.13 1.04
C TYR A 175 16.16 -8.84 -0.11
N THR A 176 16.52 -8.48 -1.34
CA THR A 176 16.02 -9.15 -2.54
C THR A 176 16.66 -10.50 -2.73
N TRP A 177 15.90 -11.47 -3.25
CA TRP A 177 16.40 -12.81 -3.48
C TRP A 177 17.46 -12.87 -4.59
N HIS A 178 18.26 -13.92 -4.62
CA HIS A 178 19.35 -14.07 -5.59
C HIS A 178 18.86 -14.31 -7.02
N THR A 179 19.74 -14.07 -7.99
CA THR A 179 19.49 -14.36 -9.39
C THR A 179 19.80 -15.84 -9.66
N PHE A 180 18.94 -16.50 -10.43
CA PHE A 180 19.14 -17.87 -10.86
C PHE A 180 20.00 -17.90 -12.12
N THR A 181 21.10 -18.67 -12.08
CA THR A 181 22.02 -18.83 -13.21
C THR A 181 22.13 -20.31 -13.63
N PRO A 182 22.59 -20.62 -14.86
CA PRO A 182 22.83 -22.01 -15.27
C PRO A 182 23.79 -22.75 -14.33
N GLU A 183 24.84 -22.08 -13.86
CA GLU A 183 25.84 -22.67 -12.95
C GLU A 183 25.25 -22.98 -11.57
N TRP A 184 24.32 -22.12 -11.10
CA TRP A 184 23.56 -22.39 -9.89
C TRP A 184 22.66 -23.61 -10.08
N ALA A 185 21.91 -23.67 -11.19
CA ALA A 185 20.97 -24.76 -11.47
C ALA A 185 21.68 -26.11 -11.58
N GLU A 186 22.83 -26.17 -12.25
CA GLU A 186 23.65 -27.37 -12.35
C GLU A 186 24.06 -27.87 -10.95
N ALA A 187 24.52 -26.97 -10.11
CA ALA A 187 24.96 -27.29 -8.76
C ALA A 187 23.80 -27.69 -7.82
N ALA A 188 22.67 -27.09 -7.98
CA ALA A 188 21.46 -27.38 -7.20
C ALA A 188 20.67 -28.60 -7.75
N GLY A 189 21.11 -29.21 -8.85
CA GLY A 189 20.41 -30.32 -9.51
C GLY A 189 19.07 -29.92 -10.11
N VAL A 190 18.90 -28.63 -10.47
CA VAL A 190 17.69 -28.07 -11.03
C VAL A 190 17.67 -28.27 -12.54
N SER A 191 16.56 -28.78 -13.09
CA SER A 191 16.43 -28.99 -14.52
C SER A 191 16.44 -27.68 -15.32
N PRO A 192 16.89 -27.68 -16.60
CA PRO A 192 16.81 -26.49 -17.47
C PRO A 192 15.41 -25.92 -17.62
N GLU A 193 14.38 -26.75 -17.59
CA GLU A 193 12.98 -26.33 -17.65
C GLU A 193 12.59 -25.56 -16.38
N THR A 194 12.97 -26.05 -15.21
CA THR A 194 12.72 -25.39 -13.92
C THR A 194 13.49 -24.06 -13.84
N LEU A 195 14.75 -24.03 -14.28
CA LEU A 195 15.54 -22.80 -14.37
C LEU A 195 14.86 -21.76 -15.27
N ALA A 196 14.33 -22.17 -16.44
CA ALA A 196 13.62 -21.26 -17.33
C ALA A 196 12.37 -20.64 -16.67
N ARG A 197 11.65 -21.41 -15.85
CA ARG A 197 10.53 -20.88 -15.06
C ARG A 197 10.99 -19.88 -14.01
N LEU A 198 11.99 -20.25 -13.20
CA LEU A 198 12.55 -19.37 -12.15
C LEU A 198 13.08 -18.04 -12.69
N THR A 199 13.74 -18.07 -13.87
CA THR A 199 14.26 -16.85 -14.50
C THR A 199 13.17 -15.98 -15.15
N ALA A 200 12.01 -16.53 -15.44
CA ALA A 200 10.86 -15.79 -15.96
C ALA A 200 10.02 -15.14 -14.84
N GLU A 201 10.16 -15.58 -13.60
CA GLU A 201 9.46 -15.01 -12.45
C GLU A 201 10.06 -13.66 -12.02
N GLY A 202 9.20 -12.79 -11.43
CA GLY A 202 9.64 -11.53 -10.85
C GLY A 202 10.60 -11.72 -9.68
N ARG A 203 11.39 -10.68 -9.39
CA ARG A 203 12.30 -10.70 -8.25
C ARG A 203 11.52 -10.65 -6.94
N THR A 204 11.79 -11.61 -6.08
CA THR A 204 11.21 -11.74 -4.75
C THR A 204 12.11 -11.10 -3.68
N LYS A 205 11.60 -10.99 -2.48
CA LYS A 205 12.37 -10.51 -1.31
C LYS A 205 12.08 -11.36 -0.08
N VAL A 206 13.04 -11.40 0.83
CA VAL A 206 12.86 -12.00 2.14
C VAL A 206 13.04 -10.97 3.24
N THR A 207 12.23 -11.08 4.28
CA THR A 207 12.27 -10.24 5.48
C THR A 207 12.34 -11.13 6.71
N PHE A 208 13.26 -10.80 7.63
CA PHE A 208 13.41 -11.43 8.93
C PHE A 208 13.05 -10.41 10.01
N ASP A 209 12.04 -10.71 10.81
CA ASP A 209 11.67 -9.94 12.00
C ASP A 209 12.11 -10.69 13.25
N LEU A 210 12.87 -10.01 14.11
CA LEU A 210 13.42 -10.54 15.35
C LEU A 210 12.77 -9.83 16.53
N GLU A 211 12.04 -10.57 17.34
CA GLU A 211 11.37 -10.02 18.51
C GLU A 211 11.79 -10.77 19.79
N PRO A 212 12.36 -10.07 20.79
CA PRO A 212 12.65 -10.67 22.09
C PRO A 212 11.38 -11.28 22.71
N HIS A 213 11.49 -12.51 23.23
CA HIS A 213 10.39 -13.23 23.87
C HIS A 213 10.89 -14.06 25.06
N GLY A 214 10.99 -13.43 26.22
CA GLY A 214 11.56 -14.06 27.41
C GLY A 214 13.04 -14.40 27.22
N ASP A 215 13.40 -15.68 27.36
CA ASP A 215 14.75 -16.22 27.13
C ASP A 215 14.98 -16.69 25.68
N THR A 216 14.05 -16.40 24.80
CA THR A 216 14.08 -16.73 23.38
C THR A 216 13.93 -15.49 22.52
N VAL A 217 14.20 -15.63 21.21
CA VAL A 217 13.83 -14.66 20.19
C VAL A 217 12.80 -15.31 19.27
N ARG A 218 11.68 -14.63 19.06
CA ARG A 218 10.73 -14.97 18.01
C ARG A 218 11.29 -14.48 16.69
N LEU A 219 11.59 -15.39 15.78
CA LEU A 219 11.96 -15.11 14.41
C LEU A 219 10.78 -15.35 13.49
N THR A 220 10.38 -14.33 12.76
CA THR A 220 9.40 -14.46 11.67
C THR A 220 10.10 -14.20 10.35
N VAL A 221 10.01 -15.15 9.44
CA VAL A 221 10.53 -15.05 8.06
C VAL A 221 9.34 -14.86 7.13
N VAL A 222 9.37 -13.79 6.35
CA VAL A 222 8.39 -13.50 5.30
C VAL A 222 9.14 -13.47 3.97
N HIS A 223 8.81 -14.38 3.05
CA HIS A 223 9.30 -14.35 1.68
C HIS A 223 8.12 -14.02 0.79
N ASP A 224 8.17 -12.90 0.10
CA ASP A 224 7.05 -12.36 -0.69
C ASP A 224 7.49 -11.84 -2.06
N GLY A 225 6.51 -11.37 -2.85
CA GLY A 225 6.74 -10.91 -4.22
C GLY A 225 6.63 -12.04 -5.25
N PHE A 226 6.06 -13.18 -4.89
CA PHE A 226 5.86 -14.30 -5.81
C PHE A 226 4.74 -14.02 -6.81
N ASP A 227 4.95 -14.46 -8.04
CA ASP A 227 3.91 -14.51 -9.06
C ASP A 227 2.85 -15.59 -8.72
N PRO A 228 1.62 -15.48 -9.22
CA PRO A 228 0.65 -16.56 -9.09
C PRO A 228 1.15 -17.89 -9.67
N GLY A 229 1.18 -18.96 -8.86
CA GLY A 229 1.70 -20.27 -9.28
C GLY A 229 3.22 -20.34 -9.37
N SER A 230 3.94 -19.52 -8.60
CA SER A 230 5.40 -19.43 -8.58
C SER A 230 6.07 -20.76 -8.22
N THR A 231 6.98 -21.19 -9.08
CA THR A 231 7.88 -22.32 -8.86
C THR A 231 8.83 -22.06 -7.69
N LEU A 232 9.31 -20.81 -7.59
CA LEU A 232 10.18 -20.40 -6.49
C LEU A 232 9.47 -20.51 -5.14
N ARG A 233 8.18 -20.08 -5.07
CA ARG A 233 7.40 -20.18 -3.83
C ARG A 233 7.31 -21.62 -3.32
N ASP A 234 7.06 -22.57 -4.22
CA ASP A 234 6.98 -24.00 -3.85
C ASP A 234 8.34 -24.48 -3.31
N MET A 235 9.45 -24.19 -4.01
CA MET A 235 10.80 -24.56 -3.59
C MET A 235 11.19 -23.96 -2.22
N VAL A 236 10.93 -22.66 -1.98
CA VAL A 236 11.29 -22.04 -0.69
C VAL A 236 10.36 -22.48 0.43
N SER A 237 9.13 -22.88 0.13
CA SER A 237 8.20 -23.42 1.14
C SER A 237 8.70 -24.75 1.73
N GLU A 238 9.41 -25.53 0.95
CA GLU A 238 10.07 -26.76 1.42
C GLU A 238 11.45 -26.46 2.04
N GLY A 239 12.22 -25.52 1.47
CA GLY A 239 13.59 -25.22 1.90
C GLY A 239 13.68 -24.44 3.22
N TRP A 240 12.85 -23.43 3.43
CA TRP A 240 12.93 -22.58 4.63
C TRP A 240 12.80 -23.33 5.95
N PRO A 241 11.82 -24.26 6.15
CA PRO A 241 11.71 -24.99 7.41
C PRO A 241 12.96 -25.80 7.76
N ALA A 242 13.59 -26.45 6.79
CA ALA A 242 14.82 -27.22 7.00
C ALA A 242 15.99 -26.30 7.36
N LEU A 243 16.17 -25.22 6.59
CA LEU A 243 17.23 -24.22 6.79
C LEU A 243 17.13 -23.57 8.18
N LEU A 244 15.96 -23.10 8.56
CA LEU A 244 15.72 -22.42 9.84
C LEU A 244 15.82 -23.38 11.02
N SER A 245 15.48 -24.64 10.84
CA SER A 245 15.72 -25.69 11.85
C SER A 245 17.22 -25.94 12.06
N SER A 246 18.01 -25.98 10.99
CA SER A 246 19.47 -26.12 11.08
C SER A 246 20.12 -24.92 11.77
N MET A 247 19.70 -23.69 11.40
CA MET A 247 20.15 -22.46 12.08
C MET A 247 19.78 -22.45 13.57
N LYS A 248 18.55 -22.83 13.91
CA LYS A 248 18.09 -22.94 15.30
C LYS A 248 18.94 -23.91 16.10
N THR A 249 19.16 -25.11 15.56
CA THR A 249 19.99 -26.15 16.20
C THR A 249 21.41 -25.64 16.42
N LEU A 250 22.00 -24.99 15.41
CA LEU A 250 23.32 -24.37 15.50
C LEU A 250 23.40 -23.34 16.65
N LEU A 251 22.39 -22.46 16.79
CA LEU A 251 22.38 -21.44 17.83
C LEU A 251 22.17 -22.01 19.24
N GLU A 252 21.36 -23.06 19.36
CA GLU A 252 21.00 -23.67 20.65
C GLU A 252 22.00 -24.71 21.14
N THR A 253 22.68 -25.44 20.23
CA THR A 253 23.57 -26.56 20.59
C THR A 253 25.03 -26.38 20.13
N GLY A 254 25.29 -25.47 19.20
CA GLY A 254 26.58 -25.28 18.56
C GLY A 254 26.85 -26.19 17.34
N GLU A 255 25.93 -27.08 17.00
CA GLU A 255 26.00 -28.01 15.86
C GLU A 255 24.84 -27.81 14.90
N THR A 256 25.04 -28.10 13.60
CA THR A 256 23.99 -28.07 12.59
C THR A 256 23.26 -29.42 12.55
N LEU A 257 22.06 -29.43 11.96
CA LEU A 257 21.41 -30.68 11.60
C LEU A 257 22.27 -31.45 10.59
N PRO A 258 22.25 -32.79 10.62
CA PRO A 258 22.84 -33.60 9.57
C PRO A 258 22.25 -33.24 8.21
N ALA A 259 23.09 -33.18 7.18
CA ALA A 259 22.69 -32.92 5.80
C ALA A 259 21.84 -34.07 5.23
#